data_d87e2beaf6cead79b20276ad08c94f81
#
_entry.id   d87e2beaf6cead79b20276ad08c94f81
#
_cell.length_a   1.000
_cell.length_b   1.000
_cell.length_c   1.000
_cell.angle_alpha   90.00
_cell.angle_beta   90.00
_cell.angle_gamma   90.00
#
_symmetry.space_group_name_H-M   'P 1'
#
loop_
_entity.id
_entity.type
_entity.pdbx_description
1 polymer ?
#
loop_
_entity_poly.entity_id
_entity_poly.type
_entity_poly.pdbx_seq_one_letter_code
_entity_poly.pdbx_strand_id
1 'polypeptide(L)'
;MTPPKIAIVLFNLGTPDSPEAVRPFLMNLFTDPAILRMPFFVRPLLARIIALKRVKPASENYALLGGKSPLFELTETQARALEAALPEFDARCFIAMRYWHPFSDAVARAVRDWNPDEMLLLPLYPQYSTTTTGSSLTAWREAAAHAGLVKPVRAVCCYHSDSAYADAIAGIVRRSYAEARGKLNPAVLLRVLFSAHGLPEIIVKQGDPYQHQIEQSVAAVTARLDISALDHAICYQSRATPQKWLDPSTEAEIERAAHDKVAVLVVPIAFVSEHSETLVELDVEYRTVAERLGVPGYFRSPAPNSDPGFIAALATLVRRARSRPFGLCSSTGGRTCPSGFANCPLAATRFAQAA
;
A
#
# COMPACT_ATOMS: atom_id res chain seq x y z
N MET A 1 -12.98 35.20 2.58
CA MET A 1 -11.71 34.74 1.98
C MET A 1 -12.04 33.49 1.20
N THR A 2 -11.61 33.38 -0.04
CA THR A 2 -11.74 32.14 -0.83
C THR A 2 -10.95 31.04 -0.14
N PRO A 3 -11.48 29.80 -0.07
CA PRO A 3 -10.74 28.68 0.48
C PRO A 3 -9.44 28.43 -0.32
N PRO A 4 -8.34 28.03 0.33
CA PRO A 4 -7.09 27.75 -0.37
C PRO A 4 -7.26 26.57 -1.31
N LYS A 5 -6.68 26.70 -2.50
CA LYS A 5 -6.73 25.72 -3.59
C LYS A 5 -5.62 24.70 -3.44
N ILE A 6 -5.97 23.45 -3.11
CA ILE A 6 -4.99 22.42 -2.72
C ILE A 6 -5.07 21.24 -3.69
N ALA A 7 -3.96 20.94 -4.39
CA ALA A 7 -3.83 19.69 -5.13
C ALA A 7 -3.34 18.57 -4.20
N ILE A 8 -4.16 17.55 -4.00
CA ILE A 8 -3.77 16.34 -3.26
C ILE A 8 -3.40 15.26 -4.28
N VAL A 9 -2.11 14.91 -4.35
CA VAL A 9 -1.64 13.88 -5.27
C VAL A 9 -1.62 12.54 -4.54
N LEU A 10 -2.53 11.66 -4.92
CA LEU A 10 -2.64 10.32 -4.39
C LEU A 10 -1.74 9.37 -5.17
N PHE A 11 -0.73 8.80 -4.54
CA PHE A 11 0.12 7.78 -5.15
C PHE A 11 -0.44 6.39 -4.91
N ASN A 12 -0.56 5.61 -5.97
CA ASN A 12 -0.86 4.19 -5.89
C ASN A 12 -0.02 3.40 -6.91
N LEU A 13 0.01 2.07 -6.78
CA LEU A 13 0.85 1.18 -7.59
C LEU A 13 0.49 1.28 -9.09
N GLY A 14 -0.80 1.29 -9.39
CA GLY A 14 -1.30 1.10 -10.74
C GLY A 14 -1.30 -0.39 -11.11
N THR A 15 -2.33 -0.81 -11.81
CA THR A 15 -2.55 -2.19 -12.23
C THR A 15 -3.19 -2.22 -13.61
N PRO A 16 -3.06 -3.32 -14.37
CA PRO A 16 -3.66 -3.43 -15.70
C PRO A 16 -5.17 -3.17 -15.70
N ASP A 17 -5.61 -2.39 -16.66
CA ASP A 17 -7.01 -2.04 -16.94
C ASP A 17 -7.62 -2.84 -18.09
N SER A 18 -6.79 -3.67 -18.76
CA SER A 18 -7.20 -4.61 -19.80
C SER A 18 -6.21 -5.79 -19.86
N PRO A 19 -6.57 -6.90 -20.53
CA PRO A 19 -5.67 -8.02 -20.75
C PRO A 19 -4.39 -7.63 -21.51
N GLU A 20 -4.48 -6.71 -22.46
CA GLU A 20 -3.36 -6.20 -23.25
C GLU A 20 -2.40 -5.35 -22.41
N ALA A 21 -2.90 -4.75 -21.35
CA ALA A 21 -2.13 -3.92 -20.42
C ALA A 21 -1.20 -4.73 -19.50
N VAL A 22 -1.42 -6.05 -19.32
CA VAL A 22 -0.64 -6.90 -18.40
C VAL A 22 0.85 -6.88 -18.73
N ARG A 23 1.22 -7.08 -19.99
CA ARG A 23 2.63 -7.11 -20.39
C ARG A 23 3.31 -5.74 -20.26
N PRO A 24 2.77 -4.62 -20.76
CA PRO A 24 3.33 -3.29 -20.55
C PRO A 24 3.46 -2.93 -19.06
N PHE A 25 2.45 -3.24 -18.26
CA PHE A 25 2.51 -3.04 -16.80
C PHE A 25 3.71 -3.77 -16.16
N LEU A 26 3.89 -5.06 -16.45
CA LEU A 26 5.03 -5.84 -15.94
C LEU A 26 6.37 -5.27 -16.42
N MET A 27 6.43 -4.77 -17.65
CA MET A 27 7.63 -4.09 -18.15
C MET A 27 7.93 -2.82 -17.34
N ASN A 28 6.93 -1.98 -17.07
CA ASN A 28 7.09 -0.77 -16.27
C ASN A 28 7.56 -1.12 -14.84
N LEU A 29 6.94 -2.13 -14.22
CA LEU A 29 7.30 -2.60 -12.89
C LEU A 29 8.76 -3.07 -12.81
N PHE A 30 9.19 -3.96 -13.72
CA PHE A 30 10.53 -4.54 -13.66
C PHE A 30 11.64 -3.66 -14.25
N THR A 31 11.30 -2.56 -14.95
CA THR A 31 12.29 -1.56 -15.35
C THR A 31 12.59 -0.53 -14.25
N ASP A 32 11.80 -0.47 -13.19
CA ASP A 32 12.07 0.41 -12.06
C ASP A 32 13.35 -0.03 -11.31
N PRO A 33 14.34 0.87 -11.13
CA PRO A 33 15.54 0.58 -10.33
C PRO A 33 15.24 0.29 -8.85
N ALA A 34 14.11 0.75 -8.35
CA ALA A 34 13.67 0.46 -6.98
C ALA A 34 13.24 -1.01 -6.82
N ILE A 35 12.69 -1.62 -7.86
CA ILE A 35 12.23 -3.01 -7.90
C ILE A 35 13.36 -3.95 -8.32
N LEU A 36 13.99 -3.66 -9.46
CA LEU A 36 15.08 -4.46 -9.99
C LEU A 36 16.41 -3.70 -9.91
N ARG A 37 17.12 -3.91 -8.79
CA ARG A 37 18.40 -3.22 -8.47
C ARG A 37 19.55 -3.78 -9.28
N MET A 38 19.54 -3.53 -10.58
CA MET A 38 20.54 -3.93 -11.55
C MET A 38 21.12 -2.73 -12.28
N PRO A 39 22.36 -2.83 -12.82
CA PRO A 39 22.92 -1.79 -13.66
C PRO A 39 21.96 -1.39 -14.79
N PHE A 40 21.94 -0.09 -15.14
CA PHE A 40 20.96 0.47 -16.08
C PHE A 40 20.96 -0.21 -17.46
N PHE A 41 22.12 -0.73 -17.91
CA PHE A 41 22.26 -1.39 -19.19
C PHE A 41 21.81 -2.87 -19.19
N VAL A 42 21.76 -3.53 -18.01
CA VAL A 42 21.30 -4.92 -17.86
C VAL A 42 19.82 -4.98 -17.58
N ARG A 43 19.31 -4.01 -16.81
CA ARG A 43 17.94 -3.98 -16.30
C ARG A 43 16.86 -4.15 -17.37
N PRO A 44 16.89 -3.43 -18.52
CA PRO A 44 15.84 -3.56 -19.53
C PRO A 44 15.73 -4.97 -20.12
N LEU A 45 16.87 -5.63 -20.34
CA LEU A 45 16.91 -7.01 -20.86
C LEU A 45 16.32 -7.99 -19.84
N LEU A 46 16.76 -7.88 -18.58
CA LEU A 46 16.28 -8.75 -17.50
C LEU A 46 14.78 -8.50 -17.21
N ALA A 47 14.35 -7.25 -17.19
CA ALA A 47 12.94 -6.88 -17.06
C ALA A 47 12.09 -7.54 -18.16
N ARG A 48 12.55 -7.54 -19.41
CA ARG A 48 11.86 -8.18 -20.53
C ARG A 48 11.72 -9.69 -20.33
N ILE A 49 12.79 -10.35 -19.89
CA ILE A 49 12.78 -11.81 -19.63
C ILE A 49 11.82 -12.15 -18.50
N ILE A 50 11.86 -11.38 -17.39
CA ILE A 50 10.96 -11.59 -16.25
C ILE A 50 9.52 -11.33 -16.66
N ALA A 51 9.23 -10.22 -17.35
CA ALA A 51 7.91 -9.89 -17.82
C ALA A 51 7.32 -10.99 -18.72
N LEU A 52 8.11 -11.50 -19.68
CA LEU A 52 7.67 -12.58 -20.56
C LEU A 52 7.30 -13.87 -19.79
N LYS A 53 8.07 -14.23 -18.75
CA LYS A 53 7.75 -15.39 -17.89
C LYS A 53 6.51 -15.16 -17.02
N ARG A 54 6.23 -13.91 -16.65
CA ARG A 54 5.16 -13.54 -15.72
C ARG A 54 3.84 -13.18 -16.42
N VAL A 55 3.86 -12.87 -17.72
CA VAL A 55 2.64 -12.45 -18.46
C VAL A 55 1.53 -13.50 -18.35
N LYS A 56 1.85 -14.79 -18.57
CA LYS A 56 0.81 -15.83 -18.56
C LYS A 56 0.15 -15.98 -17.18
N PRO A 57 0.87 -16.25 -16.06
CA PRO A 57 0.23 -16.37 -14.76
C PRO A 57 -0.45 -15.06 -14.32
N ALA A 58 0.12 -13.88 -14.64
CA ALA A 58 -0.56 -12.63 -14.33
C ALA A 58 -1.86 -12.47 -15.12
N SER A 59 -1.89 -12.81 -16.41
CA SER A 59 -3.11 -12.76 -17.23
C SER A 59 -4.19 -13.72 -16.72
N GLU A 60 -3.80 -14.91 -16.26
CA GLU A 60 -4.72 -15.86 -15.62
C GLU A 60 -5.34 -15.27 -14.35
N ASN A 61 -4.54 -14.61 -13.49
CA ASN A 61 -5.03 -13.95 -12.30
C ASN A 61 -5.98 -12.78 -12.64
N TYR A 62 -5.65 -11.93 -13.62
CA TYR A 62 -6.56 -10.86 -14.04
C TYR A 62 -7.82 -11.38 -14.72
N ALA A 63 -7.78 -12.53 -15.40
CA ALA A 63 -8.98 -13.16 -15.97
C ALA A 63 -10.00 -13.52 -14.89
N LEU A 64 -9.57 -13.95 -13.69
CA LEU A 64 -10.46 -14.20 -12.53
C LEU A 64 -11.18 -12.93 -12.05
N LEU A 65 -10.64 -11.74 -12.37
CA LEU A 65 -11.23 -10.44 -12.06
C LEU A 65 -12.02 -9.83 -13.23
N GLY A 66 -12.31 -10.62 -14.27
CA GLY A 66 -12.98 -10.11 -15.48
C GLY A 66 -12.06 -9.37 -16.43
N GLY A 67 -10.75 -9.60 -16.37
CA GLY A 67 -9.73 -9.08 -17.29
C GLY A 67 -9.09 -7.76 -16.87
N LYS A 68 -9.53 -7.14 -15.77
CA LYS A 68 -8.97 -5.88 -15.24
C LYS A 68 -8.93 -5.85 -13.72
N SER A 69 -8.08 -5.00 -13.17
CA SER A 69 -8.05 -4.73 -11.74
C SER A 69 -9.04 -3.63 -11.35
N PRO A 70 -9.71 -3.70 -10.22
CA PRO A 70 -10.58 -2.63 -9.72
C PRO A 70 -9.81 -1.46 -9.06
N LEU A 71 -8.48 -1.52 -8.99
CA LEU A 71 -7.65 -0.59 -8.20
C LEU A 71 -7.87 0.87 -8.58
N PHE A 72 -7.97 1.17 -9.88
CA PHE A 72 -8.13 2.55 -10.35
C PHE A 72 -9.49 3.12 -9.92
N GLU A 73 -10.58 2.41 -10.19
CA GLU A 73 -11.95 2.82 -9.83
C GLU A 73 -12.13 2.97 -8.31
N LEU A 74 -11.51 2.07 -7.53
CA LEU A 74 -11.50 2.18 -6.07
C LEU A 74 -10.71 3.39 -5.60
N THR A 75 -9.57 3.67 -6.23
CA THR A 75 -8.77 4.88 -5.92
C THR A 75 -9.53 6.16 -6.29
N GLU A 76 -10.28 6.19 -7.40
CA GLU A 76 -11.17 7.31 -7.74
C GLU A 76 -12.26 7.51 -6.69
N THR A 77 -12.83 6.42 -6.17
CA THR A 77 -13.84 6.49 -5.12
C THR A 77 -13.24 7.05 -3.82
N GLN A 78 -12.02 6.62 -3.46
CA GLN A 78 -11.28 7.20 -2.33
C GLN A 78 -10.99 8.69 -2.55
N ALA A 79 -10.57 9.08 -3.76
CA ALA A 79 -10.28 10.47 -4.11
C ALA A 79 -11.51 11.37 -3.91
N ARG A 80 -12.66 10.99 -4.48
CA ARG A 80 -13.93 11.73 -4.33
C ARG A 80 -14.39 11.80 -2.87
N ALA A 81 -14.27 10.70 -2.13
CA ALA A 81 -14.64 10.68 -0.71
C ALA A 81 -13.72 11.58 0.14
N LEU A 82 -12.42 11.61 -0.17
CA LEU A 82 -11.46 12.48 0.51
C LEU A 82 -11.74 13.96 0.22
N GLU A 83 -12.02 14.33 -1.04
CA GLU A 83 -12.43 15.70 -1.39
C GLU A 83 -13.66 16.13 -0.61
N ALA A 84 -14.68 15.28 -0.55
CA ALA A 84 -15.90 15.55 0.21
C ALA A 84 -15.66 15.67 1.73
N ALA A 85 -14.63 15.01 2.27
CA ALA A 85 -14.24 15.07 3.67
C ALA A 85 -13.41 16.32 4.05
N LEU A 86 -13.11 17.20 3.07
CA LEU A 86 -12.28 18.41 3.23
C LEU A 86 -13.01 19.69 2.79
N PRO A 87 -14.24 19.95 3.26
CA PRO A 87 -15.09 21.06 2.76
C PRO A 87 -14.51 22.45 3.05
N GLU A 88 -13.54 22.56 3.95
CA GLU A 88 -12.87 23.82 4.29
C GLU A 88 -11.83 24.26 3.24
N PHE A 89 -11.50 23.40 2.25
CA PHE A 89 -10.53 23.65 1.18
C PHE A 89 -11.22 23.58 -0.19
N ASP A 90 -10.69 24.30 -1.18
CA ASP A 90 -10.88 23.97 -2.60
C ASP A 90 -9.88 22.84 -2.93
N ALA A 91 -10.21 21.63 -2.44
CA ALA A 91 -9.33 20.47 -2.57
C ALA A 91 -9.69 19.65 -3.80
N ARG A 92 -8.68 19.30 -4.59
CA ARG A 92 -8.80 18.36 -5.71
C ARG A 92 -7.76 17.27 -5.61
N CYS A 93 -8.21 16.02 -5.68
CA CYS A 93 -7.37 14.85 -5.73
C CYS A 93 -6.93 14.55 -7.17
N PHE A 94 -5.65 14.25 -7.32
CA PHE A 94 -5.03 13.82 -8.58
C PHE A 94 -4.38 12.47 -8.34
N ILE A 95 -4.80 11.46 -9.08
CA ILE A 95 -4.31 10.09 -8.91
C ILE A 95 -3.09 9.89 -9.81
N ALA A 96 -1.96 9.57 -9.21
CA ALA A 96 -0.72 9.24 -9.91
C ALA A 96 -0.34 7.78 -9.65
N MET A 97 -0.49 6.96 -10.69
CA MET A 97 -0.15 5.55 -10.67
C MET A 97 1.33 5.36 -11.03
N ARG A 98 2.01 4.45 -10.29
CA ARG A 98 3.46 4.25 -10.50
C ARG A 98 3.79 3.43 -11.73
N TYR A 99 3.04 2.38 -12.01
CA TYR A 99 3.38 1.40 -13.05
C TYR A 99 2.33 1.27 -14.15
N TRP A 100 1.21 1.98 -14.04
CA TRP A 100 0.18 2.07 -15.07
C TRP A 100 -0.42 3.47 -15.13
N HIS A 101 -1.38 3.68 -16.00
CA HIS A 101 -2.05 4.98 -16.17
C HIS A 101 -2.98 5.33 -14.98
N PRO A 102 -3.10 6.62 -14.68
CA PRO A 102 -2.35 7.77 -15.22
C PRO A 102 -0.95 7.90 -14.58
N PHE A 103 0.08 8.04 -15.40
CA PHE A 103 1.45 8.23 -14.93
C PHE A 103 1.69 9.64 -14.38
N SER A 104 2.71 9.78 -13.52
CA SER A 104 3.09 11.03 -12.89
C SER A 104 3.28 12.20 -13.88
N ASP A 105 3.82 11.97 -15.09
CA ASP A 105 4.00 13.03 -16.10
C ASP A 105 2.68 13.65 -16.58
N ALA A 106 1.67 12.84 -16.83
CA ALA A 106 0.36 13.34 -17.22
C ALA A 106 -0.32 14.08 -16.06
N VAL A 107 -0.19 13.53 -14.84
CA VAL A 107 -0.78 14.10 -13.64
C VAL A 107 -0.10 15.42 -13.25
N ALA A 108 1.23 15.53 -13.36
CA ALA A 108 1.95 16.76 -13.08
C ALA A 108 1.51 17.91 -14.01
N ARG A 109 1.29 17.61 -15.32
CA ARG A 109 0.70 18.58 -16.26
C ARG A 109 -0.71 19.00 -15.84
N ALA A 110 -1.56 18.05 -15.47
CA ALA A 110 -2.93 18.36 -15.02
C ALA A 110 -2.96 19.20 -13.74
N VAL A 111 -2.06 18.93 -12.79
CA VAL A 111 -1.90 19.76 -11.57
C VAL A 111 -1.43 21.16 -11.92
N ARG A 112 -0.42 21.30 -12.79
CA ARG A 112 0.06 22.60 -13.26
C ARG A 112 -1.07 23.41 -13.91
N ASP A 113 -1.83 22.80 -14.80
CA ASP A 113 -2.91 23.46 -15.55
C ASP A 113 -4.08 23.85 -14.63
N TRP A 114 -4.33 23.06 -13.57
CA TRP A 114 -5.29 23.41 -12.53
C TRP A 114 -4.80 24.56 -11.65
N ASN A 115 -3.50 24.81 -11.59
CA ASN A 115 -2.82 25.91 -10.89
C ASN A 115 -3.22 26.06 -9.41
N PRO A 116 -2.87 25.10 -8.54
CA PRO A 116 -3.15 25.17 -7.10
C PRO A 116 -2.29 26.22 -6.40
N ASP A 117 -2.67 26.61 -5.18
CA ASP A 117 -1.86 27.42 -4.28
C ASP A 117 -0.73 26.59 -3.66
N GLU A 118 -1.03 25.34 -3.31
CA GLU A 118 -0.09 24.38 -2.72
C GLU A 118 -0.42 22.94 -3.11
N MET A 119 0.56 22.05 -2.95
CA MET A 119 0.41 20.62 -3.20
C MET A 119 0.64 19.81 -1.93
N LEU A 120 -0.12 18.71 -1.78
CA LEU A 120 0.10 17.67 -0.80
C LEU A 120 0.27 16.32 -1.51
N LEU A 121 1.41 15.68 -1.33
CA LEU A 121 1.67 14.32 -1.84
C LEU A 121 1.28 13.32 -0.76
N LEU A 122 0.31 12.45 -1.05
CA LEU A 122 -0.25 11.50 -0.11
C LEU A 122 -0.21 10.08 -0.69
N PRO A 123 0.78 9.26 -0.30
CA PRO A 123 0.83 7.87 -0.72
C PRO A 123 -0.32 7.05 -0.13
N LEU A 124 -0.95 6.24 -0.96
CA LEU A 124 -1.88 5.20 -0.54
C LEU A 124 -1.13 3.91 -0.14
N TYR A 125 0.02 4.11 0.48
CA TYR A 125 0.89 3.12 1.11
C TYR A 125 1.14 3.58 2.55
N PRO A 126 0.50 2.96 3.56
CA PRO A 126 0.67 3.39 4.95
C PRO A 126 2.10 3.27 5.45
N GLN A 127 2.79 2.21 5.01
CA GLN A 127 4.18 1.93 5.34
C GLN A 127 5.09 2.40 4.21
N TYR A 128 6.17 3.06 4.57
CA TYR A 128 7.20 3.47 3.62
C TYR A 128 8.08 2.30 3.20
N SER A 129 8.30 2.19 1.91
CA SER A 129 9.42 1.45 1.34
C SER A 129 10.07 2.27 0.23
N THR A 130 11.36 2.03 -0.02
CA THR A 130 12.06 2.54 -1.20
C THR A 130 11.43 2.04 -2.50
N THR A 131 10.74 0.90 -2.45
CA THR A 131 10.07 0.25 -3.60
C THR A 131 8.66 0.78 -3.88
N THR A 132 8.06 1.52 -2.95
CA THR A 132 6.69 2.08 -3.07
C THR A 132 6.71 3.60 -2.99
N THR A 133 6.56 4.17 -1.80
CA THR A 133 6.56 5.62 -1.59
C THR A 133 7.83 6.27 -2.13
N GLY A 134 9.01 5.67 -1.90
CA GLY A 134 10.29 6.19 -2.38
C GLY A 134 10.35 6.28 -3.91
N SER A 135 9.93 5.21 -4.60
CA SER A 135 9.83 5.17 -6.07
C SER A 135 8.82 6.19 -6.61
N SER A 136 7.63 6.28 -6.00
CA SER A 136 6.58 7.21 -6.41
C SER A 136 7.00 8.67 -6.24
N LEU A 137 7.63 9.03 -5.11
CA LEU A 137 8.16 10.38 -4.88
C LEU A 137 9.29 10.75 -5.85
N THR A 138 10.13 9.79 -6.24
CA THR A 138 11.19 10.02 -7.24
C THR A 138 10.57 10.30 -8.61
N ALA A 139 9.65 9.45 -9.07
CA ALA A 139 8.95 9.63 -10.34
C ALA A 139 8.15 10.94 -10.38
N TRP A 140 7.51 11.31 -9.28
CA TRP A 140 6.79 12.58 -9.19
C TRP A 140 7.70 13.80 -9.32
N ARG A 141 8.86 13.82 -8.63
CA ARG A 141 9.82 14.93 -8.73
C ARG A 141 10.31 15.14 -10.16
N GLU A 142 10.65 14.05 -10.84
CA GLU A 142 11.05 14.09 -12.25
C GLU A 142 9.93 14.64 -13.14
N ALA A 143 8.71 14.13 -12.98
CA ALA A 143 7.54 14.55 -13.71
C ALA A 143 7.16 16.02 -13.46
N ALA A 144 7.20 16.48 -12.20
CA ALA A 144 6.95 17.86 -11.83
C ALA A 144 7.97 18.81 -12.47
N ALA A 145 9.26 18.44 -12.43
CA ALA A 145 10.33 19.21 -13.08
C ALA A 145 10.13 19.30 -14.62
N HIS A 146 9.83 18.18 -15.28
CA HIS A 146 9.54 18.15 -16.71
C HIS A 146 8.30 18.97 -17.09
N ALA A 147 7.28 18.99 -16.22
CA ALA A 147 6.08 19.80 -16.43
C ALA A 147 6.27 21.28 -16.12
N GLY A 148 7.40 21.70 -15.55
CA GLY A 148 7.60 23.06 -15.04
C GLY A 148 6.66 23.41 -13.86
N LEU A 149 6.25 22.41 -13.08
CA LEU A 149 5.35 22.56 -11.95
C LEU A 149 6.14 22.97 -10.70
N VAL A 150 6.12 24.25 -10.38
CA VAL A 150 6.80 24.83 -9.22
C VAL A 150 5.75 25.41 -8.28
N LYS A 151 5.43 24.68 -7.22
CA LYS A 151 4.45 25.06 -6.18
C LYS A 151 4.95 24.60 -4.81
N PRO A 152 4.58 25.31 -3.72
CA PRO A 152 4.85 24.84 -2.37
C PRO A 152 4.29 23.44 -2.17
N VAL A 153 5.11 22.50 -1.70
CA VAL A 153 4.74 21.10 -1.57
C VAL A 153 5.00 20.55 -0.17
N ARG A 154 4.05 19.78 0.32
CA ARG A 154 4.20 18.88 1.47
C ARG A 154 4.05 17.45 1.02
N ALA A 155 4.81 16.53 1.61
CA ALA A 155 4.70 15.11 1.30
C ALA A 155 4.63 14.30 2.60
N VAL A 156 3.63 13.45 2.71
CA VAL A 156 3.56 12.46 3.79
C VAL A 156 4.32 11.22 3.36
N CYS A 157 5.39 10.84 4.08
CA CYS A 157 6.17 9.66 3.70
C CYS A 157 5.57 8.34 4.22
N CYS A 158 4.91 8.39 5.38
CA CYS A 158 4.32 7.21 6.02
C CYS A 158 3.32 7.63 7.10
N TYR A 159 2.35 6.74 7.37
CA TYR A 159 1.35 6.90 8.43
C TYR A 159 0.98 5.55 9.09
N HIS A 160 1.92 4.60 9.06
CA HIS A 160 1.79 3.22 9.52
C HIS A 160 1.30 3.06 10.97
N SER A 161 1.62 3.99 11.85
CA SER A 161 1.23 4.00 13.27
C SER A 161 0.34 5.20 13.65
N ASP A 162 -0.23 5.90 12.66
CA ASP A 162 -1.18 6.98 12.91
C ASP A 162 -2.41 6.46 13.65
N SER A 163 -2.84 7.17 14.70
CA SER A 163 -3.95 6.72 15.55
C SER A 163 -5.25 6.57 14.78
N ALA A 164 -5.61 7.56 13.95
CA ALA A 164 -6.86 7.52 13.19
C ALA A 164 -6.84 6.41 12.13
N TYR A 165 -5.69 6.18 11.48
CA TYR A 165 -5.50 5.04 10.59
C TYR A 165 -5.65 3.71 11.35
N ALA A 166 -4.97 3.55 12.48
CA ALA A 166 -5.04 2.32 13.28
C ALA A 166 -6.46 2.07 13.81
N ASP A 167 -7.19 3.10 14.22
CA ASP A 167 -8.59 3.00 14.65
C ASP A 167 -9.51 2.53 13.51
N ALA A 168 -9.32 3.07 12.30
CA ALA A 168 -10.08 2.67 11.12
C ALA A 168 -9.85 1.19 10.77
N ILE A 169 -8.58 0.76 10.69
CA ILE A 169 -8.22 -0.64 10.41
C ILE A 169 -8.76 -1.56 11.51
N ALA A 170 -8.57 -1.21 12.78
CA ALA A 170 -9.10 -1.99 13.90
C ALA A 170 -10.62 -2.14 13.83
N GLY A 171 -11.35 -1.10 13.43
CA GLY A 171 -12.78 -1.15 13.19
C GLY A 171 -13.19 -2.18 12.12
N ILE A 172 -12.46 -2.22 11.01
CA ILE A 172 -12.69 -3.19 9.92
C ILE A 172 -12.38 -4.62 10.44
N VAL A 173 -11.24 -4.80 11.09
CA VAL A 173 -10.83 -6.11 11.62
C VAL A 173 -11.81 -6.63 12.67
N ARG A 174 -12.30 -5.78 13.59
CA ARG A 174 -13.31 -6.17 14.59
C ARG A 174 -14.59 -6.70 13.94
N ARG A 175 -15.09 -6.00 12.90
CA ARG A 175 -16.28 -6.45 12.15
C ARG A 175 -16.03 -7.82 11.49
N SER A 176 -14.90 -7.97 10.80
CA SER A 176 -14.52 -9.23 10.14
C SER A 176 -14.29 -10.37 11.14
N TYR A 177 -13.69 -10.07 12.30
CA TYR A 177 -13.48 -11.05 13.37
C TYR A 177 -14.81 -11.53 13.94
N ALA A 178 -15.73 -10.62 14.26
CA ALA A 178 -17.05 -10.96 14.77
C ALA A 178 -17.85 -11.79 13.76
N GLU A 179 -17.81 -11.43 12.47
CA GLU A 179 -18.45 -12.19 11.40
C GLU A 179 -17.87 -13.61 11.26
N ALA A 180 -16.55 -13.74 11.27
CA ALA A 180 -15.85 -15.02 11.22
C ALA A 180 -16.21 -15.90 12.44
N ARG A 181 -16.21 -15.31 13.64
CA ARG A 181 -16.63 -16.01 14.87
C ARG A 181 -18.07 -16.50 14.81
N GLY A 182 -18.98 -15.72 14.24
CA GLY A 182 -20.38 -16.09 14.08
C GLY A 182 -20.61 -17.27 13.12
N LYS A 183 -19.65 -17.57 12.24
CA LYS A 183 -19.70 -18.69 11.28
C LYS A 183 -18.96 -19.93 11.77
N LEU A 184 -18.17 -19.84 12.84
CA LEU A 184 -17.36 -20.94 13.37
C LEU A 184 -18.05 -21.64 14.52
N ASN A 185 -17.76 -22.94 14.66
CA ASN A 185 -18.04 -23.64 15.90
C ASN A 185 -17.35 -22.92 17.06
N PRO A 186 -18.03 -22.67 18.21
CA PRO A 186 -17.44 -21.98 19.37
C PRO A 186 -16.14 -22.60 19.89
N ALA A 187 -15.94 -23.91 19.74
CA ALA A 187 -14.74 -24.62 20.18
C ALA A 187 -13.52 -24.40 19.24
N VAL A 188 -13.73 -23.93 18.01
CA VAL A 188 -12.64 -23.65 17.08
C VAL A 188 -12.05 -22.27 17.39
N LEU A 189 -10.75 -22.19 17.63
CA LEU A 189 -10.05 -20.92 17.81
C LEU A 189 -9.87 -20.20 16.47
N LEU A 190 -9.74 -18.88 16.51
CA LEU A 190 -9.55 -18.03 15.32
C LEU A 190 -8.25 -17.23 15.48
N ARG A 191 -7.28 -17.50 14.60
CA ARG A 191 -6.02 -16.76 14.48
C ARG A 191 -6.13 -15.66 13.45
N VAL A 192 -5.66 -14.45 13.78
CA VAL A 192 -5.60 -13.33 12.85
C VAL A 192 -4.22 -13.30 12.18
N LEU A 193 -4.17 -13.42 10.86
CA LEU A 193 -2.96 -13.34 10.06
C LEU A 193 -2.87 -11.96 9.41
N PHE A 194 -2.01 -11.08 9.94
CA PHE A 194 -1.73 -9.80 9.31
C PHE A 194 -0.77 -10.01 8.15
N SER A 195 -1.33 -10.10 6.94
CA SER A 195 -0.57 -10.34 5.72
C SER A 195 -0.15 -9.04 5.08
N ALA A 196 1.15 -8.89 4.83
CA ALA A 196 1.73 -7.78 4.10
C ALA A 196 2.41 -8.29 2.82
N HIS A 197 2.55 -7.43 1.80
CA HIS A 197 3.37 -7.79 0.64
C HIS A 197 4.80 -8.07 1.09
N GLY A 198 5.37 -9.20 0.68
CA GLY A 198 6.75 -9.55 0.96
C GLY A 198 7.73 -8.59 0.30
N LEU A 199 8.90 -8.43 0.90
CA LEU A 199 10.06 -7.80 0.27
C LEU A 199 11.26 -8.74 0.33
N PRO A 200 12.18 -8.67 -0.65
CA PRO A 200 13.47 -9.31 -0.53
C PRO A 200 14.19 -8.86 0.75
N GLU A 201 14.66 -9.82 1.55
CA GLU A 201 15.31 -9.54 2.83
C GLU A 201 16.51 -8.57 2.70
N ILE A 202 17.20 -8.62 1.56
CA ILE A 202 18.32 -7.71 1.28
C ILE A 202 17.93 -6.24 1.26
N ILE A 203 16.70 -5.91 0.86
CA ILE A 203 16.20 -4.52 0.86
C ILE A 203 16.10 -4.01 2.28
N VAL A 204 15.54 -4.81 3.19
CA VAL A 204 15.41 -4.48 4.61
C VAL A 204 16.76 -4.40 5.29
N LYS A 205 17.67 -5.35 5.01
CA LYS A 205 19.06 -5.32 5.51
C LYS A 205 19.85 -4.10 5.08
N GLN A 206 19.50 -3.51 3.95
CA GLN A 206 20.07 -2.25 3.48
C GLN A 206 19.47 -1.00 4.14
N GLY A 207 18.58 -1.17 5.12
CA GLY A 207 18.03 -0.09 5.93
C GLY A 207 16.66 0.43 5.48
N ASP A 208 15.91 -0.33 4.66
CA ASP A 208 14.51 -0.02 4.35
C ASP A 208 13.63 -0.27 5.60
N PRO A 209 12.80 0.69 6.04
CA PRO A 209 12.05 0.56 7.27
C PRO A 209 10.75 -0.24 7.15
N TYR A 210 10.43 -0.79 5.99
CA TYR A 210 9.13 -1.39 5.68
C TYR A 210 8.72 -2.45 6.71
N GLN A 211 9.57 -3.46 6.97
CA GLN A 211 9.26 -4.53 7.92
C GLN A 211 8.95 -3.96 9.30
N HIS A 212 9.80 -3.08 9.81
CA HIS A 212 9.58 -2.40 11.09
C HIS A 212 8.24 -1.64 11.12
N GLN A 213 7.90 -0.95 10.02
CA GLN A 213 6.64 -0.20 9.94
C GLN A 213 5.42 -1.12 9.85
N ILE A 214 5.52 -2.31 9.24
CA ILE A 214 4.48 -3.34 9.31
C ILE A 214 4.27 -3.80 10.75
N GLU A 215 5.34 -4.13 11.46
CA GLU A 215 5.29 -4.53 12.87
C GLU A 215 4.63 -3.45 13.75
N GLN A 216 4.97 -2.18 13.53
CA GLN A 216 4.35 -1.05 14.23
C GLN A 216 2.87 -0.86 13.85
N SER A 217 2.50 -1.08 12.58
CA SER A 217 1.09 -1.06 12.16
C SER A 217 0.28 -2.13 12.87
N VAL A 218 0.79 -3.35 12.90
CA VAL A 218 0.11 -4.47 13.57
C VAL A 218 -0.02 -4.21 15.07
N ALA A 219 1.06 -3.75 15.73
CA ALA A 219 1.01 -3.38 17.14
C ALA A 219 -0.02 -2.28 17.44
N ALA A 220 -0.09 -1.24 16.56
CA ALA A 220 -1.05 -0.16 16.71
C ALA A 220 -2.50 -0.63 16.52
N VAL A 221 -2.75 -1.53 15.58
CA VAL A 221 -4.09 -2.09 15.31
C VAL A 221 -4.49 -3.06 16.42
N THR A 222 -3.62 -4.01 16.80
CA THR A 222 -3.93 -5.02 17.84
C THR A 222 -4.25 -4.40 19.18
N ALA A 223 -3.53 -3.32 19.57
CA ALA A 223 -3.82 -2.56 20.78
C ALA A 223 -5.24 -1.92 20.81
N ARG A 224 -5.93 -1.89 19.68
CA ARG A 224 -7.26 -1.29 19.50
C ARG A 224 -8.38 -2.31 19.25
N LEU A 225 -8.02 -3.58 19.08
CA LEU A 225 -9.03 -4.60 18.78
C LEU A 225 -9.93 -4.96 19.96
N ASP A 226 -9.45 -4.76 21.18
CA ASP A 226 -10.17 -5.12 22.41
C ASP A 226 -10.64 -6.59 22.41
N ILE A 227 -9.80 -7.48 21.90
CA ILE A 227 -10.01 -8.93 21.88
C ILE A 227 -9.06 -9.56 22.88
N SER A 228 -9.61 -10.12 23.95
CA SER A 228 -8.83 -10.79 24.99
C SER A 228 -8.05 -11.98 24.41
N ALA A 229 -6.75 -12.08 24.73
CA ALA A 229 -5.86 -13.16 24.32
C ALA A 229 -5.88 -13.41 22.79
N LEU A 230 -5.87 -12.33 22.00
CA LEU A 230 -5.86 -12.41 20.54
C LEU A 230 -4.68 -13.26 20.03
N ASP A 231 -4.99 -14.41 19.42
CA ASP A 231 -4.01 -15.19 18.66
C ASP A 231 -3.78 -14.52 17.30
N HIS A 232 -2.56 -14.03 17.04
CA HIS A 232 -2.24 -13.38 15.79
C HIS A 232 -0.79 -13.61 15.36
N ALA A 233 -0.54 -13.44 14.07
CA ALA A 233 0.79 -13.46 13.49
C ALA A 233 0.92 -12.43 12.38
N ILE A 234 2.16 -11.97 12.12
CA ILE A 234 2.53 -11.20 10.94
C ILE A 234 3.09 -12.17 9.92
N CYS A 235 2.67 -12.07 8.66
CA CYS A 235 3.17 -12.90 7.58
C CYS A 235 3.29 -12.09 6.29
N TYR A 236 3.99 -12.67 5.30
CA TYR A 236 4.35 -11.98 4.07
C TYR A 236 3.93 -12.79 2.85
N GLN A 237 3.18 -12.16 1.93
CA GLN A 237 2.69 -12.74 0.69
C GLN A 237 3.53 -12.36 -0.53
N SER A 238 3.22 -12.93 -1.71
CA SER A 238 3.69 -12.49 -3.04
C SER A 238 5.20 -12.62 -3.26
N ARG A 239 5.77 -13.81 -3.08
CA ARG A 239 7.18 -14.08 -3.40
C ARG A 239 7.41 -14.13 -4.92
N ALA A 240 8.05 -13.10 -5.47
CA ALA A 240 8.17 -12.93 -6.91
C ALA A 240 9.44 -13.51 -7.55
N THR A 241 10.49 -13.81 -6.77
CA THR A 241 11.81 -14.22 -7.27
C THR A 241 12.45 -15.28 -6.35
N PRO A 242 13.46 -16.04 -6.81
CA PRO A 242 14.10 -17.11 -6.02
C PRO A 242 14.94 -16.62 -4.83
N GLN A 243 15.17 -15.32 -4.68
CA GLN A 243 15.93 -14.77 -3.55
C GLN A 243 15.19 -14.96 -2.21
N LYS A 244 15.91 -14.77 -1.11
CA LYS A 244 15.30 -14.82 0.22
C LYS A 244 14.40 -13.60 0.45
N TRP A 245 13.16 -13.86 0.85
CA TRP A 245 12.13 -12.88 1.16
C TRP A 245 11.86 -12.82 2.66
N LEU A 246 11.17 -11.79 3.12
CA LEU A 246 10.70 -11.71 4.50
C LEU A 246 9.88 -12.95 4.87
N ASP A 247 10.05 -13.39 6.10
CA ASP A 247 9.41 -14.56 6.71
C ASP A 247 8.66 -14.17 8.00
N PRO A 248 7.69 -14.99 8.45
CA PRO A 248 7.15 -16.17 7.77
C PRO A 248 6.29 -15.82 6.54
N SER A 249 6.17 -16.74 5.58
CA SER A 249 5.21 -16.55 4.48
C SER A 249 3.78 -16.75 4.96
N THR A 250 2.81 -16.15 4.25
CA THR A 250 1.39 -16.37 4.53
C THR A 250 1.00 -17.84 4.39
N GLU A 251 1.58 -18.55 3.42
CA GLU A 251 1.38 -20.00 3.27
C GLU A 251 1.88 -20.79 4.49
N ALA A 252 3.08 -20.48 4.99
CA ALA A 252 3.62 -21.14 6.17
C ALA A 252 2.74 -20.92 7.43
N GLU A 253 2.15 -19.73 7.57
CA GLU A 253 1.23 -19.44 8.67
C GLU A 253 -0.12 -20.16 8.49
N ILE A 254 -0.58 -20.36 7.26
CA ILE A 254 -1.76 -21.20 6.96
C ILE A 254 -1.47 -22.67 7.28
N GLU A 255 -0.28 -23.19 6.93
CA GLU A 255 0.16 -24.54 7.30
C GLU A 255 0.23 -24.72 8.82
N ARG A 256 0.78 -23.73 9.54
CA ARG A 256 0.81 -23.72 11.00
C ARG A 256 -0.60 -23.73 11.59
N ALA A 257 -1.52 -22.94 11.03
CA ALA A 257 -2.92 -22.92 11.48
C ALA A 257 -3.63 -24.26 11.27
N ALA A 258 -3.37 -24.95 10.16
CA ALA A 258 -3.88 -26.29 9.89
C ALA A 258 -3.36 -27.32 10.93
N HIS A 259 -2.05 -27.28 11.22
CA HIS A 259 -1.45 -28.14 12.24
C HIS A 259 -2.06 -27.88 13.63
N ASP A 260 -2.26 -26.62 13.98
CA ASP A 260 -2.83 -26.19 15.28
C ASP A 260 -4.35 -26.36 15.34
N LYS A 261 -5.01 -26.75 14.22
CA LYS A 261 -6.45 -26.91 14.08
C LYS A 261 -7.23 -25.63 14.42
N VAL A 262 -6.70 -24.47 14.04
CA VAL A 262 -7.32 -23.16 14.24
C VAL A 262 -7.79 -22.59 12.89
N ALA A 263 -8.91 -21.86 12.90
CA ALA A 263 -9.35 -21.09 11.76
C ALA A 263 -8.49 -19.83 11.58
N VAL A 264 -8.47 -19.25 10.39
CA VAL A 264 -7.71 -18.03 10.09
C VAL A 264 -8.61 -16.91 9.60
N LEU A 265 -8.29 -15.69 10.06
CA LEU A 265 -8.77 -14.43 9.48
C LEU A 265 -7.56 -13.69 8.90
N VAL A 266 -7.44 -13.62 7.57
CA VAL A 266 -6.36 -12.89 6.91
C VAL A 266 -6.71 -11.40 6.79
N VAL A 267 -5.80 -10.53 7.22
CA VAL A 267 -5.94 -9.07 7.19
C VAL A 267 -4.86 -8.48 6.29
N PRO A 268 -5.20 -7.84 5.16
CA PRO A 268 -4.23 -7.24 4.22
C PRO A 268 -3.70 -5.91 4.75
N ILE A 269 -2.80 -5.95 5.75
CA ILE A 269 -2.36 -4.77 6.53
C ILE A 269 -1.58 -3.72 5.73
N ALA A 270 -1.00 -4.10 4.59
CA ALA A 270 -0.22 -3.19 3.75
C ALA A 270 -1.03 -2.55 2.61
N PHE A 271 -2.27 -3.00 2.41
CA PHE A 271 -3.10 -2.60 1.28
C PHE A 271 -4.29 -1.76 1.73
N VAL A 272 -4.53 -0.66 1.03
CA VAL A 272 -5.66 0.23 1.33
C VAL A 272 -6.75 0.20 0.26
N SER A 273 -6.57 -0.59 -0.79
CA SER A 273 -7.56 -0.84 -1.85
C SER A 273 -7.48 -2.29 -2.30
N GLU A 274 -8.61 -2.84 -2.72
CA GLU A 274 -8.66 -4.18 -3.31
C GLU A 274 -8.00 -4.19 -4.71
N HIS A 275 -7.33 -5.28 -5.01
CA HIS A 275 -6.66 -5.53 -6.29
C HIS A 275 -6.34 -7.03 -6.44
N SER A 276 -5.56 -7.42 -7.46
CA SER A 276 -5.28 -8.84 -7.69
C SER A 276 -4.62 -9.56 -6.51
N GLU A 277 -3.75 -8.89 -5.76
CA GLU A 277 -3.06 -9.50 -4.61
C GLU A 277 -3.97 -9.70 -3.38
N THR A 278 -5.14 -9.06 -3.34
CA THR A 278 -6.16 -9.31 -2.30
C THR A 278 -7.28 -10.21 -2.82
N LEU A 279 -7.80 -9.94 -4.02
CA LEU A 279 -8.96 -10.63 -4.56
C LEU A 279 -8.62 -11.99 -5.22
N VAL A 280 -7.39 -12.18 -5.69
CA VAL A 280 -6.96 -13.46 -6.27
C VAL A 280 -6.05 -14.20 -5.29
N GLU A 281 -4.93 -13.62 -4.90
CA GLU A 281 -3.96 -14.31 -4.04
C GLU A 281 -4.56 -14.68 -2.68
N LEU A 282 -5.21 -13.71 -1.97
CA LEU A 282 -5.80 -14.01 -0.65
C LEU A 282 -7.15 -14.73 -0.76
N ASP A 283 -8.05 -14.33 -1.67
CA ASP A 283 -9.40 -14.89 -1.70
C ASP A 283 -9.50 -16.22 -2.45
N VAL A 284 -8.63 -16.48 -3.43
CA VAL A 284 -8.68 -17.69 -4.25
C VAL A 284 -7.51 -18.62 -3.94
N GLU A 285 -6.26 -18.16 -4.13
CA GLU A 285 -5.08 -19.03 -4.03
C GLU A 285 -4.88 -19.52 -2.60
N TYR A 286 -4.80 -18.62 -1.62
CA TYR A 286 -4.57 -19.01 -0.22
C TYR A 286 -5.79 -19.68 0.43
N ARG A 287 -6.99 -19.35 0.01
CA ARG A 287 -8.19 -20.10 0.41
C ARG A 287 -8.09 -21.55 -0.05
N THR A 288 -7.71 -21.79 -1.30
CA THR A 288 -7.51 -23.15 -1.85
C THR A 288 -6.43 -23.90 -1.07
N VAL A 289 -5.33 -23.23 -0.70
CA VAL A 289 -4.30 -23.84 0.15
C VAL A 289 -4.86 -24.22 1.52
N ALA A 290 -5.59 -23.32 2.17
CA ALA A 290 -6.19 -23.57 3.49
C ALA A 290 -7.18 -24.73 3.47
N GLU A 291 -8.04 -24.81 2.46
CA GLU A 291 -8.99 -25.89 2.26
C GLU A 291 -8.30 -27.24 2.06
N ARG A 292 -7.28 -27.28 1.20
CA ARG A 292 -6.46 -28.49 0.95
C ARG A 292 -5.76 -28.99 2.21
N LEU A 293 -5.32 -28.09 3.08
CA LEU A 293 -4.63 -28.40 4.33
C LEU A 293 -5.62 -28.74 5.48
N GLY A 294 -6.92 -28.57 5.27
CA GLY A 294 -7.93 -28.85 6.27
C GLY A 294 -8.02 -27.80 7.39
N VAL A 295 -7.70 -26.54 7.10
CA VAL A 295 -7.91 -25.42 8.04
C VAL A 295 -9.40 -25.34 8.37
N PRO A 296 -9.82 -25.28 9.66
CA PRO A 296 -11.24 -25.35 10.06
C PRO A 296 -12.13 -24.21 9.54
N GLY A 297 -11.53 -23.11 9.09
CA GLY A 297 -12.20 -21.98 8.47
C GLY A 297 -11.21 -20.94 7.95
N TYR A 298 -11.48 -20.42 6.76
CA TYR A 298 -10.67 -19.37 6.14
C TYR A 298 -11.53 -18.14 5.86
N PHE A 299 -11.16 -17.01 6.43
CA PHE A 299 -11.82 -15.72 6.30
C PHE A 299 -10.81 -14.66 5.90
N ARG A 300 -11.29 -13.61 5.23
CA ARG A 300 -10.48 -12.44 4.90
C ARG A 300 -11.20 -11.13 5.28
N SER A 301 -10.48 -10.25 5.93
CA SER A 301 -10.91 -8.87 6.16
C SER A 301 -10.76 -8.05 4.88
N PRO A 302 -11.72 -7.25 4.46
CA PRO A 302 -11.58 -6.39 3.28
C PRO A 302 -10.46 -5.36 3.49
N ALA A 303 -9.83 -4.92 2.38
CA ALA A 303 -9.04 -3.70 2.39
C ALA A 303 -9.94 -2.49 2.69
N PRO A 304 -9.40 -1.40 3.27
CA PRO A 304 -10.22 -0.24 3.67
C PRO A 304 -11.05 0.37 2.54
N ASN A 305 -10.54 0.42 1.32
CA ASN A 305 -11.19 1.10 0.20
C ASN A 305 -11.68 2.51 0.63
N SER A 306 -12.97 2.80 0.46
CA SER A 306 -13.62 4.04 0.88
C SER A 306 -14.34 3.92 2.23
N ASP A 307 -13.88 3.03 3.14
CA ASP A 307 -14.44 2.96 4.51
C ASP A 307 -14.42 4.36 5.14
N PRO A 308 -15.54 4.83 5.71
CA PRO A 308 -15.64 6.20 6.25
C PRO A 308 -14.59 6.52 7.29
N GLY A 309 -14.22 5.55 8.15
CA GLY A 309 -13.16 5.73 9.15
C GLY A 309 -11.79 5.93 8.50
N PHE A 310 -11.50 5.18 7.43
CA PHE A 310 -10.26 5.33 6.68
C PHE A 310 -10.19 6.67 5.93
N ILE A 311 -11.27 7.10 5.29
CA ILE A 311 -11.34 8.41 4.62
C ILE A 311 -11.17 9.55 5.64
N ALA A 312 -11.80 9.45 6.82
CA ALA A 312 -11.63 10.43 7.90
C ALA A 312 -10.18 10.48 8.40
N ALA A 313 -9.50 9.32 8.46
CA ALA A 313 -8.07 9.25 8.80
C ALA A 313 -7.21 9.95 7.74
N LEU A 314 -7.45 9.72 6.44
CA LEU A 314 -6.75 10.44 5.37
C LEU A 314 -6.99 11.95 5.42
N ALA A 315 -8.23 12.39 5.64
CA ALA A 315 -8.54 13.80 5.80
C ALA A 315 -7.82 14.43 7.01
N THR A 316 -7.71 13.68 8.11
CA THR A 316 -6.93 14.11 9.29
C THR A 316 -5.45 14.23 8.96
N LEU A 317 -4.87 13.31 8.18
CA LEU A 317 -3.48 13.39 7.71
C LEU A 317 -3.25 14.64 6.84
N VAL A 318 -4.19 14.96 5.93
CA VAL A 318 -4.13 16.17 5.10
C VAL A 318 -4.11 17.42 5.98
N ARG A 319 -5.01 17.54 6.96
CA ARG A 319 -5.06 18.69 7.88
C ARG A 319 -3.79 18.84 8.70
N ARG A 320 -3.28 17.73 9.25
CA ARG A 320 -2.04 17.71 10.03
C ARG A 320 -0.82 18.04 9.17
N ALA A 321 -0.70 17.48 7.99
CA ALA A 321 0.42 17.78 7.09
C ALA A 321 0.40 19.25 6.70
N ARG A 322 -0.78 19.81 6.44
CA ARG A 322 -0.94 21.20 6.05
C ARG A 322 -0.56 22.20 7.15
N SER A 323 -0.72 21.83 8.43
CA SER A 323 -0.29 22.69 9.56
C SER A 323 1.23 22.68 9.79
N ARG A 324 2.00 21.93 9.00
CA ARG A 324 3.46 21.79 9.11
C ARG A 324 4.21 22.62 8.06
N PRO A 325 5.51 22.84 8.24
CA PRO A 325 6.36 23.43 7.19
C PRO A 325 6.29 22.62 5.89
N PHE A 326 6.53 23.28 4.78
CA PHE A 326 6.68 22.61 3.49
C PHE A 326 7.84 21.61 3.53
N GLY A 327 7.73 20.54 2.74
CA GLY A 327 8.70 19.47 2.68
C GLY A 327 8.12 18.11 3.09
N LEU A 328 9.00 17.19 3.45
CA LEU A 328 8.65 15.82 3.78
C LEU A 328 8.34 15.67 5.29
N CYS A 329 7.28 14.95 5.62
CA CYS A 329 6.91 14.64 6.99
C CYS A 329 6.35 13.21 7.11
N SER A 330 6.34 12.65 8.33
CA SER A 330 5.51 11.49 8.68
C SER A 330 4.14 11.95 9.20
N SER A 331 3.25 11.01 9.55
CA SER A 331 1.98 11.35 10.23
C SER A 331 2.17 12.10 11.56
N THR A 332 3.28 11.89 12.26
CA THR A 332 3.64 12.60 13.49
C THR A 332 4.49 13.86 13.25
N GLY A 333 4.97 14.09 12.01
CA GLY A 333 5.83 15.20 11.61
C GLY A 333 7.26 14.80 11.40
N GLY A 334 7.91 14.30 12.44
CA GLY A 334 9.30 13.91 12.42
C GLY A 334 9.55 12.45 12.05
N ARG A 335 10.81 12.04 12.15
CA ARG A 335 11.22 10.66 11.97
C ARG A 335 10.69 9.78 13.10
N THR A 336 9.99 8.69 12.73
CA THR A 336 9.49 7.67 13.68
C THR A 336 10.36 6.40 13.69
N CYS A 337 11.11 6.16 12.60
CA CYS A 337 11.97 4.98 12.49
C CYS A 337 13.26 5.14 13.31
N PRO A 338 13.75 4.08 13.98
CA PRO A 338 15.05 4.05 14.62
C PRO A 338 16.22 4.46 13.70
N SER A 339 17.34 4.88 14.28
CA SER A 339 18.51 5.39 13.54
C SER A 339 19.11 4.39 12.55
N GLY A 340 19.01 3.08 12.81
CA GLY A 340 19.51 2.02 11.93
C GLY A 340 18.85 1.93 10.55
N PHE A 341 17.67 2.53 10.35
CA PHE A 341 17.00 2.55 9.05
C PHE A 341 17.51 3.73 8.20
N ALA A 342 18.65 3.52 7.53
CA ALA A 342 19.33 4.56 6.73
C ALA A 342 18.50 5.02 5.51
N ASN A 343 17.61 4.15 5.00
CA ASN A 343 16.72 4.46 3.88
C ASN A 343 15.37 5.07 4.31
N CYS A 344 15.17 5.33 5.61
CA CYS A 344 14.05 6.17 6.03
C CYS A 344 14.19 7.57 5.40
N PRO A 345 13.20 8.09 4.69
CA PRO A 345 13.35 9.35 3.96
C PRO A 345 13.56 10.56 4.87
N LEU A 346 13.24 10.44 6.16
CA LEU A 346 13.49 11.44 7.19
C LEU A 346 14.84 11.21 7.94
N ALA A 347 15.66 10.24 7.49
CA ALA A 347 16.98 9.98 8.11
C ALA A 347 18.04 11.01 7.71
N ALA A 348 17.90 11.62 6.55
CA ALA A 348 18.82 12.63 6.04
C ALA A 348 18.07 13.91 5.68
N THR A 349 18.66 15.06 5.93
CA THR A 349 18.19 16.39 5.50
C THR A 349 18.13 16.58 3.97
N ARG A 350 18.17 15.48 3.21
CA ARG A 350 18.24 15.48 1.73
C ARG A 350 16.98 15.99 1.02
N PHE A 351 15.85 16.12 1.70
CA PHE A 351 14.61 16.63 1.10
C PHE A 351 14.39 18.12 1.25
N ALA A 352 15.22 18.82 2.05
CA ALA A 352 15.08 20.26 2.28
C ALA A 352 15.59 21.16 1.13
N GLN A 353 16.13 20.59 0.05
CA GLN A 353 16.78 21.36 -1.03
C GLN A 353 16.19 21.17 -2.43
N ALA A 354 14.98 20.59 -2.56
CA ALA A 354 14.32 20.44 -3.86
C ALA A 354 12.84 20.85 -3.75
N ALA A 355 12.61 22.09 -3.31
CA ALA A 355 11.36 22.81 -3.51
C ALA A 355 11.60 23.94 -4.50
#